data_ebbb6e968677bda03f141460aa9ec74f
#
_entry.id   ebbb6e968677bda03f141460aa9ec74f
#
_cell.length_a   1.000
_cell.length_b   1.000
_cell.length_c   1.000
_cell.angle_alpha   90.00
_cell.angle_beta   90.00
_cell.angle_gamma   90.00
#
_symmetry.space_group_name_H-M   'P 1'
#
loop_
_entity.id
_entity.type
_entity.pdbx_description
1 polymer ?
#
loop_
_entity_poly.entity_id
_entity_poly.type
_entity_poly.pdbx_seq_one_letter_code
_entity_poly.pdbx_strand_id
1 'polypeptide(L)'
;HTVRKTINHNPTIIIKIIFKMKALNKQTAPKSVAPERIIQFGEGNFLRAFVDWIVYNMNQKTDFNGSVVVVQPIEKGMAEWLNGQDCLYHVNLQGRLNGEAVNSLTRIDCISRALNPYSQNSAFMALADQPEIRFVISNTTEAGIAFDPNCKFSDAPASSYPGKLTQLLFRRFKTFKGDKSKGLIIMPCELIFLNGHHLKECIYQYIELWKDDFGADYEKFKTWFTKYCYVCATLVDRIVPGFPRKEIAQIQKKICYADNLVVQAEIFHLWVIEAAENLSLRQLAEEFPANKAGLNVLFVKSEAPYHERKVTLLNGPHTVLSPVAYLSGVNIVRDACNHPVIGKYVRKVQFDELMQTLNLPMDELKKFAADVLERFDNPYVEHQVTSIMLNSFPKYQTRDLPGLKTYLERKGELPKGLVLGLAAIITYYKGGVRADGAEI
;
A
#
# COMPACT_ATOMS: atom_id res chain seq x y z
N HIS A 1 -46.37 -71.79 3.37
CA HIS A 1 -46.66 -70.36 3.74
C HIS A 1 -45.36 -69.69 4.12
N THR A 2 -44.83 -68.95 3.14
CA THR A 2 -43.57 -68.22 3.30
C THR A 2 -43.95 -66.72 3.44
N VAL A 3 -43.68 -66.19 4.63
CA VAL A 3 -43.89 -64.73 4.88
C VAL A 3 -42.60 -63.98 4.45
N ARG A 4 -42.70 -63.18 3.38
CA ARG A 4 -41.68 -62.21 2.99
C ARG A 4 -41.77 -60.96 3.89
N LYS A 5 -40.73 -60.71 4.70
CA LYS A 5 -40.56 -59.43 5.39
C LYS A 5 -40.04 -58.40 4.41
N THR A 6 -40.86 -57.38 4.14
CA THR A 6 -40.47 -56.19 3.39
C THR A 6 -39.69 -55.26 4.34
N ILE A 7 -38.42 -55.00 4.01
CA ILE A 7 -37.60 -54.01 4.72
C ILE A 7 -37.92 -52.61 4.14
N ASN A 8 -38.59 -51.80 4.94
CA ASN A 8 -38.80 -50.40 4.63
C ASN A 8 -37.48 -49.63 4.80
N HIS A 9 -36.91 -49.19 3.70
CA HIS A 9 -35.82 -48.20 3.70
C HIS A 9 -36.41 -46.81 3.94
N ASN A 10 -36.23 -46.25 5.13
CA ASN A 10 -36.47 -44.88 5.44
C ASN A 10 -35.38 -44.00 4.78
N PRO A 11 -35.68 -43.05 3.87
CA PRO A 11 -34.68 -42.15 3.38
C PRO A 11 -34.29 -41.18 4.48
N THR A 12 -33.05 -41.23 4.92
CA THR A 12 -32.46 -40.22 5.83
C THR A 12 -32.61 -38.84 5.18
N ILE A 13 -33.53 -38.05 5.68
CA ILE A 13 -33.64 -36.64 5.28
C ILE A 13 -32.39 -35.92 5.80
N ILE A 14 -31.43 -35.72 4.93
CA ILE A 14 -30.28 -34.82 5.18
C ILE A 14 -30.86 -33.42 5.15
N ILE A 15 -31.23 -32.89 6.32
CA ILE A 15 -31.53 -31.47 6.48
C ILE A 15 -30.20 -30.71 6.25
N LYS A 16 -29.98 -30.22 5.03
CA LYS A 16 -28.96 -29.21 4.76
C LYS A 16 -29.38 -27.95 5.51
N ILE A 17 -28.87 -27.77 6.72
CA ILE A 17 -28.95 -26.49 7.41
C ILE A 17 -28.13 -25.51 6.57
N ILE A 18 -28.78 -24.75 5.72
CA ILE A 18 -28.17 -23.62 5.04
C ILE A 18 -28.01 -22.55 6.11
N PHE A 19 -26.83 -22.51 6.73
CA PHE A 19 -26.45 -21.39 7.57
C PHE A 19 -26.43 -20.13 6.68
N LYS A 20 -27.49 -19.34 6.72
CA LYS A 20 -27.49 -18.02 6.10
C LYS A 20 -26.50 -17.16 6.88
N MET A 21 -25.32 -16.92 6.30
CA MET A 21 -24.31 -16.07 6.92
C MET A 21 -24.92 -14.69 7.23
N LYS A 22 -24.56 -14.14 8.38
CA LYS A 22 -24.99 -12.77 8.75
C LYS A 22 -24.30 -11.75 7.86
N ALA A 23 -25.00 -10.74 7.41
CA ALA A 23 -24.37 -9.58 6.77
C ALA A 23 -23.44 -8.90 7.78
N LEU A 24 -22.26 -8.48 7.34
CA LEU A 24 -21.35 -7.71 8.19
C LEU A 24 -21.75 -6.23 8.17
N ASN A 25 -22.24 -5.75 9.30
CA ASN A 25 -22.63 -4.34 9.52
C ASN A 25 -22.67 -4.04 11.03
N LYS A 26 -22.88 -2.78 11.40
CA LYS A 26 -22.91 -2.34 12.81
C LYS A 26 -24.02 -2.96 13.67
N GLN A 27 -25.04 -3.56 13.05
CA GLN A 27 -26.10 -4.28 13.79
C GLN A 27 -25.68 -5.70 14.17
N THR A 28 -24.76 -6.28 13.42
CA THR A 28 -24.31 -7.67 13.56
C THR A 28 -22.90 -7.79 14.15
N ALA A 29 -22.11 -6.74 14.08
CA ALA A 29 -20.74 -6.69 14.59
C ALA A 29 -20.44 -5.32 15.24
N PRO A 30 -19.65 -5.27 16.33
CA PRO A 30 -19.24 -4.02 16.94
C PRO A 30 -18.49 -3.12 15.94
N LYS A 31 -18.72 -1.82 16.01
CA LYS A 31 -17.99 -0.80 15.28
C LYS A 31 -17.46 0.23 16.27
N SER A 32 -16.17 0.56 16.16
CA SER A 32 -15.53 1.58 16.99
C SER A 32 -16.09 2.97 16.65
N VAL A 33 -16.17 3.81 17.67
CA VAL A 33 -16.53 5.22 17.54
C VAL A 33 -15.37 6.04 18.04
N ALA A 34 -14.76 6.82 17.17
CA ALA A 34 -13.64 7.71 17.48
C ALA A 34 -13.77 9.00 16.64
N PRO A 35 -13.16 10.11 17.08
CA PRO A 35 -13.13 11.34 16.30
C PRO A 35 -12.51 11.13 14.90
N GLU A 36 -13.10 11.78 13.90
CA GLU A 36 -12.53 11.78 12.55
C GLU A 36 -11.25 12.61 12.55
N ARG A 37 -10.08 11.95 12.45
CA ARG A 37 -8.77 12.59 12.45
C ARG A 37 -8.07 12.52 11.10
N ILE A 38 -8.50 11.61 10.23
CA ILE A 38 -7.84 11.33 8.96
C ILE A 38 -8.84 11.48 7.82
N ILE A 39 -8.48 12.26 6.81
CA ILE A 39 -9.11 12.23 5.48
C ILE A 39 -8.26 11.33 4.60
N GLN A 40 -8.85 10.30 4.03
CA GLN A 40 -8.18 9.34 3.17
C GLN A 40 -8.72 9.43 1.75
N PHE A 41 -7.91 9.92 0.80
CA PHE A 41 -8.24 9.89 -0.62
C PHE A 41 -7.85 8.55 -1.24
N GLY A 42 -8.86 7.73 -1.48
CA GLY A 42 -8.74 6.38 -1.99
C GLY A 42 -9.39 5.34 -1.09
N GLU A 43 -10.15 4.46 -1.72
CA GLU A 43 -10.93 3.38 -1.08
C GLU A 43 -10.47 2.00 -1.51
N GLY A 44 -9.37 1.95 -2.27
CA GLY A 44 -8.83 0.75 -2.88
C GLY A 44 -8.28 -0.27 -1.88
N ASN A 45 -7.98 -1.46 -2.39
CA ASN A 45 -7.47 -2.57 -1.58
C ASN A 45 -6.20 -2.21 -0.81
N PHE A 46 -5.30 -1.41 -1.42
CA PHE A 46 -4.03 -1.07 -0.80
C PHE A 46 -4.25 -0.28 0.50
N LEU A 47 -4.94 0.87 0.46
CA LEU A 47 -5.14 1.69 1.65
C LEU A 47 -5.92 0.94 2.73
N ARG A 48 -6.92 0.13 2.34
CA ARG A 48 -7.71 -0.67 3.28
C ARG A 48 -6.89 -1.73 4.02
N ALA A 49 -5.94 -2.37 3.32
CA ALA A 49 -5.06 -3.37 3.92
C ALA A 49 -3.75 -2.79 4.46
N PHE A 50 -3.48 -1.51 4.30
CA PHE A 50 -2.25 -0.86 4.75
C PHE A 50 -2.55 0.25 5.77
N VAL A 51 -3.08 1.38 5.33
CA VAL A 51 -3.32 2.54 6.20
C VAL A 51 -4.42 2.26 7.24
N ASP A 52 -5.57 1.76 6.81
CA ASP A 52 -6.67 1.49 7.74
C ASP A 52 -6.31 0.37 8.72
N TRP A 53 -5.54 -0.63 8.27
CA TRP A 53 -5.00 -1.66 9.16
C TRP A 53 -3.99 -1.08 10.17
N ILE A 54 -3.15 -0.12 9.75
CA ILE A 54 -2.22 0.60 10.64
C ILE A 54 -3.01 1.42 11.68
N VAL A 55 -4.01 2.18 11.24
CA VAL A 55 -4.86 2.99 12.13
C VAL A 55 -5.61 2.11 13.14
N TYR A 56 -6.16 0.98 12.68
CA TYR A 56 -6.75 -0.01 13.58
C TYR A 56 -5.77 -0.45 14.67
N ASN A 57 -4.54 -0.82 14.29
CA ASN A 57 -3.53 -1.24 15.25
C ASN A 57 -3.08 -0.11 16.19
N MET A 58 -2.97 1.13 15.70
CA MET A 58 -2.70 2.29 16.56
C MET A 58 -3.80 2.47 17.60
N ASN A 59 -5.07 2.38 17.21
CA ASN A 59 -6.20 2.48 18.13
C ASN A 59 -6.22 1.36 19.17
N GLN A 60 -5.72 0.15 18.83
CA GLN A 60 -5.67 -0.97 19.79
C GLN A 60 -4.48 -0.90 20.76
N LYS A 61 -3.40 -0.23 20.38
CA LYS A 61 -2.10 -0.34 21.08
C LYS A 61 -1.55 0.99 21.58
N THR A 62 -2.19 2.10 21.23
CA THR A 62 -1.79 3.45 21.63
C THR A 62 -3.02 4.32 21.93
N ASP A 63 -2.82 5.53 22.44
CA ASP A 63 -3.87 6.50 22.71
C ASP A 63 -4.29 7.33 21.48
N PHE A 64 -4.06 6.82 20.26
CA PHE A 64 -4.36 7.56 19.04
C PHE A 64 -5.84 7.95 18.93
N ASN A 65 -6.74 7.03 19.23
CA ASN A 65 -8.19 7.24 19.26
C ASN A 65 -8.69 8.09 18.09
N GLY A 66 -8.49 7.59 16.87
CA GLY A 66 -8.85 8.30 15.65
C GLY A 66 -9.58 7.41 14.63
N SER A 67 -10.50 7.99 13.89
CA SER A 67 -11.16 7.34 12.75
C SER A 67 -10.79 8.00 11.43
N VAL A 68 -11.09 7.26 10.34
CA VAL A 68 -10.80 7.63 8.96
C VAL A 68 -12.09 7.98 8.25
N VAL A 69 -12.14 9.14 7.57
CA VAL A 69 -13.14 9.43 6.56
C VAL A 69 -12.52 9.12 5.19
N VAL A 70 -13.09 8.15 4.51
CA VAL A 70 -12.65 7.80 3.15
C VAL A 70 -13.30 8.73 2.14
N VAL A 71 -12.52 9.27 1.23
CA VAL A 71 -12.96 10.12 0.11
C VAL A 71 -12.60 9.44 -1.20
N GLN A 72 -13.62 9.14 -1.98
CA GLN A 72 -13.47 8.55 -3.31
C GLN A 72 -12.85 9.57 -4.26
N PRO A 73 -11.69 9.31 -4.89
CA PRO A 73 -10.99 10.34 -5.66
C PRO A 73 -11.56 10.60 -7.06
N ILE A 74 -12.28 9.62 -7.62
CA ILE A 74 -12.87 9.67 -8.97
C ILE A 74 -14.38 9.38 -8.89
N GLU A 75 -15.12 9.69 -9.95
CA GLU A 75 -16.58 9.58 -9.96
C GLU A 75 -17.10 8.17 -9.69
N LYS A 76 -16.41 7.15 -10.25
CA LYS A 76 -16.76 5.74 -10.06
C LYS A 76 -15.81 5.08 -9.09
N GLY A 77 -16.31 4.54 -7.99
CA GLY A 77 -15.50 3.89 -6.96
C GLY A 77 -16.34 3.06 -5.98
N MET A 78 -15.83 2.91 -4.77
CA MET A 78 -16.36 1.95 -3.80
C MET A 78 -17.04 2.58 -2.56
N ALA A 79 -17.23 3.90 -2.52
CA ALA A 79 -17.78 4.58 -1.34
C ALA A 79 -19.14 4.01 -0.91
N GLU A 80 -20.05 3.74 -1.87
CA GLU A 80 -21.34 3.14 -1.58
C GLU A 80 -21.22 1.71 -1.03
N TRP A 81 -20.32 0.91 -1.57
CA TRP A 81 -20.07 -0.46 -1.11
C TRP A 81 -19.51 -0.48 0.33
N LEU A 82 -18.58 0.43 0.64
CA LEU A 82 -18.07 0.60 2.00
C LEU A 82 -19.20 0.97 2.95
N ASN A 83 -20.01 1.98 2.62
CA ASN A 83 -21.13 2.41 3.46
C ASN A 83 -22.21 1.32 3.58
N GLY A 84 -22.44 0.53 2.53
CA GLY A 84 -23.39 -0.59 2.53
C GLY A 84 -23.06 -1.67 3.57
N GLN A 85 -21.79 -1.72 4.01
CA GLN A 85 -21.28 -2.63 5.05
C GLN A 85 -20.87 -1.87 6.33
N ASP A 86 -21.39 -0.64 6.52
CA ASP A 86 -21.01 0.29 7.59
C ASP A 86 -19.47 0.48 7.70
N CYS A 87 -18.76 0.39 6.58
CA CYS A 87 -17.29 0.43 6.48
C CYS A 87 -16.55 -0.63 7.32
N LEU A 88 -17.22 -1.71 7.69
CA LEU A 88 -16.62 -2.88 8.33
C LEU A 88 -16.14 -3.87 7.29
N TYR A 89 -14.95 -4.43 7.46
CA TYR A 89 -14.42 -5.49 6.59
C TYR A 89 -13.28 -6.23 7.28
N HIS A 90 -12.86 -7.34 6.69
CA HIS A 90 -11.71 -8.10 7.19
C HIS A 90 -10.49 -7.95 6.28
N VAL A 91 -9.34 -7.82 6.91
CA VAL A 91 -8.04 -7.97 6.27
C VAL A 91 -7.52 -9.37 6.58
N ASN A 92 -7.22 -10.14 5.55
CA ASN A 92 -6.59 -11.44 5.64
C ASN A 92 -5.09 -11.30 5.35
N LEU A 93 -4.26 -11.39 6.40
CA LEU A 93 -2.80 -11.33 6.27
C LEU A 93 -2.21 -12.72 6.15
N GLN A 94 -1.43 -12.94 5.11
CA GLN A 94 -0.79 -14.22 4.82
C GLN A 94 0.70 -14.03 4.52
N GLY A 95 1.53 -14.98 4.96
CA GLY A 95 2.96 -14.94 4.66
C GLY A 95 3.79 -15.74 5.63
N ARG A 96 5.09 -15.45 5.69
CA ARG A 96 6.00 -15.92 6.73
C ARG A 96 6.36 -14.80 7.68
N LEU A 97 6.50 -15.14 8.94
CA LEU A 97 7.02 -14.25 9.96
C LEU A 97 7.92 -15.06 10.88
N ASN A 98 9.20 -14.73 10.94
CA ASN A 98 10.23 -15.47 11.69
C ASN A 98 10.28 -16.98 11.32
N GLY A 99 10.16 -17.29 10.03
CA GLY A 99 10.18 -18.66 9.52
C GLY A 99 8.85 -19.41 9.61
N GLU A 100 7.85 -18.91 10.34
CA GLU A 100 6.56 -19.56 10.52
C GLU A 100 5.51 -19.05 9.52
N ALA A 101 4.69 -19.97 8.97
CA ALA A 101 3.59 -19.60 8.10
C ALA A 101 2.46 -18.97 8.92
N VAL A 102 2.04 -17.77 8.55
CA VAL A 102 0.98 -17.00 9.23
C VAL A 102 -0.19 -16.76 8.29
N ASN A 103 -1.38 -16.98 8.82
CA ASN A 103 -2.65 -16.65 8.17
C ASN A 103 -3.60 -16.08 9.22
N SER A 104 -3.75 -14.76 9.26
CA SER A 104 -4.54 -14.06 10.27
C SER A 104 -5.62 -13.20 9.65
N LEU A 105 -6.78 -13.15 10.31
CA LEU A 105 -7.93 -12.33 9.92
C LEU A 105 -8.16 -11.26 10.99
N THR A 106 -8.19 -10.01 10.55
CA THR A 106 -8.45 -8.85 11.41
C THR A 106 -9.64 -8.09 10.87
N ARG A 107 -10.66 -7.86 11.70
CA ARG A 107 -11.78 -6.99 11.34
C ARG A 107 -11.39 -5.54 11.54
N ILE A 108 -11.48 -4.75 10.48
CA ILE A 108 -11.23 -3.31 10.49
C ILE A 108 -12.54 -2.58 10.75
N ASP A 109 -12.51 -1.63 11.67
CA ASP A 109 -13.66 -0.87 12.14
C ASP A 109 -13.38 0.63 12.34
N CYS A 110 -12.19 1.08 11.95
CA CYS A 110 -11.74 2.45 12.15
C CYS A 110 -12.22 3.45 11.08
N ILE A 111 -12.85 2.99 10.00
CA ILE A 111 -13.42 3.90 9.00
C ILE A 111 -14.82 4.33 9.49
N SER A 112 -15.02 5.65 9.68
CA SER A 112 -16.31 6.22 10.12
C SER A 112 -17.35 6.14 9.02
N ARG A 113 -16.98 6.61 7.82
CA ARG A 113 -17.82 6.70 6.63
C ARG A 113 -16.97 6.86 5.37
N ALA A 114 -17.61 6.67 4.20
CA ALA A 114 -17.01 6.94 2.90
C ALA A 114 -17.86 7.99 2.15
N LEU A 115 -17.21 8.93 1.47
CA LEU A 115 -17.84 10.01 0.71
C LEU A 115 -17.44 9.92 -0.77
N ASN A 116 -18.43 10.16 -1.63
CA ASN A 116 -18.22 10.43 -3.05
C ASN A 116 -18.39 11.92 -3.31
N PRO A 117 -17.31 12.69 -3.52
CA PRO A 117 -17.38 14.15 -3.74
C PRO A 117 -18.26 14.56 -4.94
N TYR A 118 -18.41 13.68 -5.93
CA TYR A 118 -19.19 13.99 -7.15
C TYR A 118 -20.70 14.03 -6.89
N SER A 119 -21.19 13.29 -5.89
CA SER A 119 -22.57 13.31 -5.44
C SER A 119 -22.78 13.99 -4.09
N GLN A 120 -21.69 14.17 -3.31
CA GLN A 120 -21.74 14.65 -1.92
C GLN A 120 -20.71 15.77 -1.67
N ASN A 121 -20.51 16.68 -2.65
CA ASN A 121 -19.49 17.71 -2.54
C ASN A 121 -19.60 18.57 -1.27
N SER A 122 -20.82 18.94 -0.86
CA SER A 122 -21.02 19.69 0.39
C SER A 122 -20.53 18.96 1.62
N ALA A 123 -20.77 17.64 1.72
CA ALA A 123 -20.30 16.81 2.82
C ALA A 123 -18.77 16.63 2.79
N PHE A 124 -18.21 16.49 1.59
CA PHE A 124 -16.75 16.44 1.40
C PHE A 124 -16.11 17.77 1.84
N MET A 125 -16.59 18.88 1.35
CA MET A 125 -16.04 20.19 1.72
C MET A 125 -16.22 20.54 3.20
N ALA A 126 -17.28 20.03 3.87
CA ALA A 126 -17.48 20.20 5.30
C ALA A 126 -16.42 19.50 6.18
N LEU A 127 -15.63 18.58 5.63
CA LEU A 127 -14.47 18.01 6.33
C LEU A 127 -13.45 19.07 6.69
N ALA A 128 -13.32 20.12 5.88
CA ALA A 128 -12.43 21.25 6.16
C ALA A 128 -12.78 21.99 7.46
N ASP A 129 -14.04 21.92 7.89
CA ASP A 129 -14.56 22.63 9.07
C ASP A 129 -14.41 21.82 10.36
N GLN A 130 -13.94 20.56 10.27
CA GLN A 130 -13.80 19.68 11.42
C GLN A 130 -12.48 19.95 12.15
N PRO A 131 -12.50 20.37 13.42
CA PRO A 131 -11.27 20.78 14.14
C PRO A 131 -10.35 19.60 14.47
N GLU A 132 -10.89 18.37 14.61
CA GLU A 132 -10.16 17.16 14.98
C GLU A 132 -9.37 16.56 13.80
N ILE A 133 -9.74 16.88 12.55
CA ILE A 133 -8.98 16.42 11.39
C ILE A 133 -7.58 17.02 11.39
N ARG A 134 -6.59 16.13 11.33
CA ARG A 134 -5.17 16.49 11.38
C ARG A 134 -4.38 15.89 10.22
N PHE A 135 -4.84 14.77 9.66
CA PHE A 135 -4.09 14.03 8.64
C PHE A 135 -4.85 13.96 7.33
N VAL A 136 -4.10 14.02 6.23
CA VAL A 136 -4.57 13.65 4.89
C VAL A 136 -3.65 12.56 4.37
N ILE A 137 -4.23 11.43 3.96
CA ILE A 137 -3.49 10.31 3.39
C ILE A 137 -4.10 9.99 2.03
N SER A 138 -3.29 9.65 1.05
CA SER A 138 -3.77 9.36 -0.30
C SER A 138 -3.08 8.17 -0.96
N ASN A 139 -3.80 7.50 -1.85
CA ASN A 139 -3.27 6.61 -2.86
C ASN A 139 -4.24 6.63 -4.04
N THR A 140 -4.04 7.61 -4.92
CA THR A 140 -4.90 7.91 -6.06
C THR A 140 -4.32 7.40 -7.38
N THR A 141 -3.36 6.47 -7.32
CA THR A 141 -2.45 5.99 -8.37
C THR A 141 -1.38 7.01 -8.77
N GLU A 142 -0.37 6.56 -9.55
CA GLU A 142 0.70 7.45 -10.02
C GLU A 142 0.15 8.62 -10.87
N ALA A 143 -0.94 8.38 -11.61
CA ALA A 143 -1.61 9.41 -12.41
C ALA A 143 -2.45 10.39 -11.60
N GLY A 144 -2.73 10.11 -10.32
CA GLY A 144 -3.62 10.92 -9.48
C GLY A 144 -2.96 12.19 -8.96
N ILE A 145 -1.63 12.21 -8.77
CA ILE A 145 -0.90 13.43 -8.40
C ILE A 145 -0.52 14.19 -9.68
N ALA A 146 -1.48 14.94 -10.20
CA ALA A 146 -1.33 15.72 -11.43
C ALA A 146 -2.01 17.07 -11.32
N PHE A 147 -1.40 18.08 -11.97
CA PHE A 147 -1.97 19.41 -12.13
C PHE A 147 -2.80 19.47 -13.43
N ASP A 148 -4.03 19.99 -13.33
CA ASP A 148 -4.89 20.25 -14.46
C ASP A 148 -5.09 21.79 -14.59
N PRO A 149 -4.48 22.43 -15.59
CA PRO A 149 -4.58 23.89 -15.76
C PRO A 149 -5.99 24.37 -16.15
N ASN A 150 -6.88 23.45 -16.55
CA ASN A 150 -8.26 23.78 -16.91
C ASN A 150 -9.23 23.68 -15.73
N CYS A 151 -8.77 23.14 -14.60
CA CYS A 151 -9.59 22.98 -13.40
C CYS A 151 -9.90 24.36 -12.78
N LYS A 152 -11.18 24.64 -12.56
CA LYS A 152 -11.63 25.91 -11.97
C LYS A 152 -11.81 25.74 -10.45
N PHE A 153 -11.56 26.83 -9.72
CA PHE A 153 -11.84 26.86 -8.28
C PHE A 153 -13.32 26.59 -7.95
N SER A 154 -14.23 27.00 -8.86
CA SER A 154 -15.67 26.79 -8.73
C SER A 154 -16.16 25.39 -9.06
N ASP A 155 -15.31 24.49 -9.57
CA ASP A 155 -15.68 23.11 -9.87
C ASP A 155 -16.06 22.37 -8.57
N ALA A 156 -17.11 21.57 -8.63
CA ALA A 156 -17.67 20.91 -7.45
C ALA A 156 -17.91 19.40 -7.70
N PRO A 157 -16.87 18.57 -7.47
CA PRO A 157 -15.52 18.87 -6.96
C PRO A 157 -14.55 19.29 -8.08
N ALA A 158 -13.37 19.78 -7.71
CA ALA A 158 -12.24 19.96 -8.62
C ALA A 158 -11.92 18.65 -9.37
N SER A 159 -11.43 18.74 -10.62
CA SER A 159 -11.20 17.55 -11.49
C SER A 159 -10.13 16.62 -10.94
N SER A 160 -9.02 17.14 -10.39
CA SER A 160 -7.90 16.34 -9.88
C SER A 160 -7.92 16.19 -8.36
N TYR A 161 -7.17 15.19 -7.85
CA TYR A 161 -6.96 15.03 -6.41
C TYR A 161 -6.24 16.24 -5.77
N PRO A 162 -5.11 16.76 -6.31
CA PRO A 162 -4.47 17.92 -5.73
C PRO A 162 -5.38 19.18 -5.75
N GLY A 163 -6.23 19.32 -6.77
CA GLY A 163 -7.22 20.40 -6.84
C GLY A 163 -8.27 20.28 -5.74
N LYS A 164 -8.87 19.08 -5.54
CA LYS A 164 -9.80 18.80 -4.42
C LYS A 164 -9.17 19.14 -3.07
N LEU A 165 -7.91 18.73 -2.88
CA LEU A 165 -7.20 19.01 -1.64
C LEU A 165 -6.94 20.51 -1.46
N THR A 166 -6.59 21.23 -2.51
CA THR A 166 -6.36 22.69 -2.44
C THR A 166 -7.65 23.44 -2.09
N GLN A 167 -8.81 23.07 -2.68
CA GLN A 167 -10.12 23.63 -2.29
C GLN A 167 -10.40 23.40 -0.80
N LEU A 168 -10.16 22.17 -0.31
CA LEU A 168 -10.37 21.79 1.09
C LEU A 168 -9.44 22.59 2.02
N LEU A 169 -8.16 22.75 1.65
CA LEU A 169 -7.18 23.50 2.44
C LEU A 169 -7.54 24.99 2.51
N PHE A 170 -8.00 25.59 1.41
CA PHE A 170 -8.44 26.97 1.40
C PHE A 170 -9.67 27.18 2.30
N ARG A 171 -10.69 26.30 2.18
CA ARG A 171 -11.85 26.38 3.06
C ARG A 171 -11.46 26.24 4.53
N ARG A 172 -10.54 25.30 4.85
CA ARG A 172 -10.03 25.13 6.22
C ARG A 172 -9.32 26.39 6.73
N PHE A 173 -8.47 26.99 5.92
CA PHE A 173 -7.83 28.28 6.21
C PHE A 173 -8.88 29.36 6.53
N LYS A 174 -9.94 29.45 5.75
CA LYS A 174 -11.04 30.43 5.97
C LYS A 174 -11.79 30.14 7.27
N THR A 175 -12.21 28.89 7.48
CA THR A 175 -13.00 28.46 8.67
C THR A 175 -12.24 28.79 9.95
N PHE A 176 -10.96 28.46 10.01
CA PHE A 176 -10.14 28.67 11.19
C PHE A 176 -9.31 29.96 11.17
N LYS A 177 -9.61 30.88 10.24
CA LYS A 177 -8.98 32.22 10.13
C LYS A 177 -7.44 32.16 10.12
N GLY A 178 -6.87 31.16 9.45
CA GLY A 178 -5.44 30.96 9.38
C GLY A 178 -4.77 30.49 10.67
N ASP A 179 -5.50 29.89 11.61
CA ASP A 179 -4.93 29.32 12.83
C ASP A 179 -3.85 28.30 12.45
N LYS A 180 -2.63 28.55 12.96
CA LYS A 180 -1.45 27.70 12.73
C LYS A 180 -1.62 26.29 13.24
N SER A 181 -2.40 26.08 14.31
CA SER A 181 -2.65 24.75 14.91
C SER A 181 -3.59 23.88 14.05
N LYS A 182 -4.24 24.47 13.05
CA LYS A 182 -5.20 23.79 12.17
C LYS A 182 -4.60 23.39 10.82
N GLY A 183 -3.29 23.57 10.61
CA GLY A 183 -2.57 22.97 9.49
C GLY A 183 -2.66 21.44 9.50
N LEU A 184 -2.49 20.83 8.34
CA LEU A 184 -2.62 19.37 8.17
C LEU A 184 -1.26 18.72 7.92
N ILE A 185 -1.13 17.46 8.36
CA ILE A 185 -0.02 16.57 7.97
C ILE A 185 -0.51 15.73 6.80
N ILE A 186 0.15 15.83 5.65
CA ILE A 186 -0.26 15.24 4.38
C ILE A 186 0.77 14.17 4.01
N MET A 187 0.31 12.92 3.88
CA MET A 187 1.14 11.74 3.68
C MET A 187 0.65 10.95 2.45
N PRO A 188 1.10 11.29 1.23
CA PRO A 188 0.76 10.55 0.02
C PRO A 188 1.43 9.16 0.04
N CYS A 189 0.71 8.13 -0.45
CA CYS A 189 1.18 6.76 -0.57
C CYS A 189 1.26 6.29 -2.02
N GLU A 190 1.18 7.19 -2.98
CA GLU A 190 1.33 6.90 -4.41
C GLU A 190 2.75 6.41 -4.72
N LEU A 191 2.88 5.46 -5.66
CA LEU A 191 4.17 4.87 -6.03
C LEU A 191 5.02 5.79 -6.93
N ILE A 192 5.22 7.01 -6.47
CA ILE A 192 6.05 8.05 -7.09
C ILE A 192 7.21 8.33 -6.13
N PHE A 193 8.44 8.32 -6.65
CA PHE A 193 9.59 8.72 -5.83
C PHE A 193 9.43 10.18 -5.39
N LEU A 194 9.60 10.45 -4.09
CA LEU A 194 9.36 11.77 -3.48
C LEU A 194 7.94 12.30 -3.75
N ASN A 195 6.93 11.44 -3.65
CA ASN A 195 5.52 11.74 -3.92
C ASN A 195 5.00 13.02 -3.23
N GLY A 196 5.44 13.28 -2.00
CA GLY A 196 5.09 14.49 -1.26
C GLY A 196 5.61 15.78 -1.92
N HIS A 197 6.79 15.75 -2.51
CA HIS A 197 7.33 16.91 -3.24
C HIS A 197 6.49 17.20 -4.48
N HIS A 198 6.12 16.16 -5.25
CA HIS A 198 5.23 16.30 -6.41
C HIS A 198 3.85 16.83 -6.02
N LEU A 199 3.27 16.31 -4.96
CA LEU A 199 1.97 16.76 -4.45
C LEU A 199 2.03 18.23 -4.01
N LYS A 200 3.06 18.61 -3.27
CA LYS A 200 3.29 19.98 -2.81
C LYS A 200 3.40 20.95 -3.98
N GLU A 201 4.13 20.55 -5.02
CA GLU A 201 4.24 21.36 -6.26
C GLU A 201 2.88 21.53 -6.95
N CYS A 202 2.10 20.46 -7.12
CA CYS A 202 0.75 20.57 -7.68
C CYS A 202 -0.15 21.50 -6.87
N ILE A 203 -0.09 21.46 -5.54
CA ILE A 203 -0.85 22.36 -4.67
C ILE A 203 -0.42 23.81 -4.90
N TYR A 204 0.87 24.10 -5.01
CA TYR A 204 1.35 25.45 -5.34
C TYR A 204 0.88 25.93 -6.72
N GLN A 205 0.87 25.04 -7.72
CA GLN A 205 0.34 25.37 -9.04
C GLN A 205 -1.16 25.74 -8.97
N TYR A 206 -1.97 25.05 -8.16
CA TYR A 206 -3.36 25.41 -7.93
C TYR A 206 -3.51 26.70 -7.13
N ILE A 207 -2.65 26.95 -6.14
CA ILE A 207 -2.65 28.22 -5.38
C ILE A 207 -2.39 29.40 -6.33
N GLU A 208 -1.47 29.27 -7.29
CA GLU A 208 -1.19 30.28 -8.29
C GLU A 208 -2.33 30.41 -9.33
N LEU A 209 -2.86 29.28 -9.80
CA LEU A 209 -3.95 29.24 -10.77
C LEU A 209 -5.21 29.97 -10.26
N TRP A 210 -5.53 29.76 -8.98
CA TRP A 210 -6.74 30.30 -8.34
C TRP A 210 -6.51 31.56 -7.50
N LYS A 211 -5.40 32.28 -7.73
CA LYS A 211 -5.03 33.46 -6.94
C LYS A 211 -6.12 34.56 -6.95
N ASP A 212 -6.79 34.75 -8.09
CA ASP A 212 -7.84 35.74 -8.24
C ASP A 212 -9.13 35.31 -7.48
N ASP A 213 -9.42 34.02 -7.45
CA ASP A 213 -10.53 33.44 -6.65
C ASP A 213 -10.28 33.59 -5.15
N PHE A 214 -9.03 33.50 -4.72
CA PHE A 214 -8.65 33.71 -3.31
C PHE A 214 -8.64 35.20 -2.92
N GLY A 215 -8.49 36.09 -3.87
CA GLY A 215 -8.53 37.55 -3.68
C GLY A 215 -7.56 38.02 -2.59
N ALA A 216 -8.06 38.81 -1.64
CA ALA A 216 -7.25 39.39 -0.54
C ALA A 216 -6.67 38.33 0.43
N ASP A 217 -7.12 37.07 0.37
CA ASP A 217 -6.63 35.98 1.20
C ASP A 217 -5.49 35.17 0.56
N TYR A 218 -5.17 35.40 -0.71
CA TYR A 218 -4.16 34.66 -1.47
C TYR A 218 -2.81 34.55 -0.74
N GLU A 219 -2.18 35.71 -0.42
CA GLU A 219 -0.87 35.72 0.24
C GLU A 219 -0.91 35.11 1.65
N LYS A 220 -1.99 35.31 2.38
CA LYS A 220 -2.17 34.76 3.73
C LYS A 220 -2.35 33.26 3.67
N PHE A 221 -3.15 32.75 2.73
CA PHE A 221 -3.37 31.32 2.52
C PHE A 221 -2.08 30.62 2.07
N LYS A 222 -1.37 31.18 1.08
CA LYS A 222 -0.09 30.66 0.61
C LYS A 222 0.93 30.57 1.75
N THR A 223 1.02 31.61 2.57
CA THR A 223 1.89 31.62 3.75
C THR A 223 1.48 30.58 4.78
N TRP A 224 0.17 30.45 5.05
CA TRP A 224 -0.35 29.47 6.00
C TRP A 224 -0.07 28.04 5.52
N PHE A 225 -0.34 27.74 4.26
CA PHE A 225 -0.03 26.44 3.66
C PHE A 225 1.47 26.12 3.78
N THR A 226 2.34 27.05 3.36
CA THR A 226 3.79 26.86 3.38
C THR A 226 4.34 26.60 4.78
N LYS A 227 3.81 27.29 5.81
CA LYS A 227 4.37 27.24 7.15
C LYS A 227 3.74 26.20 8.06
N TYR A 228 2.47 25.86 7.87
CA TYR A 228 1.69 25.09 8.85
C TYR A 228 1.04 23.83 8.28
N CYS A 229 1.06 23.63 6.96
CA CYS A 229 0.74 22.34 6.36
C CYS A 229 2.03 21.58 6.04
N TYR A 230 2.10 20.33 6.49
CA TYR A 230 3.30 19.51 6.45
C TYR A 230 3.12 18.42 5.39
N VAL A 231 3.69 18.61 4.21
CA VAL A 231 3.62 17.61 3.14
C VAL A 231 4.84 16.71 3.25
N CYS A 232 4.62 15.48 3.72
CA CYS A 232 5.63 14.45 3.88
C CYS A 232 5.81 13.68 2.57
N ALA A 233 7.02 13.20 2.29
CA ALA A 233 7.22 12.18 1.25
C ALA A 233 7.17 10.79 1.87
N THR A 234 6.60 9.80 1.19
CA THR A 234 6.50 8.47 1.76
C THR A 234 6.81 7.34 0.80
N LEU A 235 7.44 6.29 1.35
CA LEU A 235 7.67 5.02 0.68
C LEU A 235 6.84 3.95 1.36
N VAL A 236 5.97 3.30 0.61
CA VAL A 236 5.14 2.19 1.09
C VAL A 236 5.58 0.87 0.47
N ASP A 237 5.47 -0.21 1.24
CA ASP A 237 5.76 -1.56 0.76
C ASP A 237 4.90 -2.60 1.48
N ARG A 238 3.93 -3.15 0.78
CA ARG A 238 3.12 -4.31 1.11
C ARG A 238 2.50 -4.85 -0.17
N ILE A 239 2.61 -6.15 -0.41
CA ILE A 239 1.90 -6.81 -1.51
C ILE A 239 0.44 -7.01 -1.10
N VAL A 240 -0.48 -6.46 -1.90
CA VAL A 240 -1.92 -6.54 -1.67
C VAL A 240 -2.60 -7.10 -2.94
N PRO A 241 -2.80 -8.44 -3.02
CA PRO A 241 -3.51 -9.07 -4.12
C PRO A 241 -4.96 -8.60 -4.27
N GLY A 242 -5.58 -8.15 -3.17
CA GLY A 242 -6.92 -7.61 -3.15
C GLY A 242 -7.98 -8.62 -2.70
N PHE A 243 -9.14 -8.63 -3.35
CA PHE A 243 -10.26 -9.50 -2.96
C PHE A 243 -9.95 -10.99 -3.25
N PRO A 244 -10.01 -11.90 -2.27
CA PRO A 244 -9.62 -13.31 -2.39
C PRO A 244 -10.70 -14.16 -3.07
N ARG A 245 -10.92 -14.01 -4.36
CA ARG A 245 -12.02 -14.64 -5.11
C ARG A 245 -12.07 -16.16 -4.96
N LYS A 246 -10.91 -16.82 -4.88
CA LYS A 246 -10.83 -18.30 -4.76
C LYS A 246 -11.10 -18.77 -3.34
N GLU A 247 -10.72 -18.00 -2.33
CA GLU A 247 -10.78 -18.39 -0.91
C GLU A 247 -11.94 -17.75 -0.16
N ILE A 248 -12.70 -16.84 -0.77
CA ILE A 248 -13.72 -16.04 -0.09
C ILE A 248 -14.75 -16.89 0.66
N ALA A 249 -15.19 -17.99 0.08
CA ALA A 249 -16.17 -18.87 0.74
C ALA A 249 -15.62 -19.48 2.03
N GLN A 250 -14.33 -19.85 2.04
CA GLN A 250 -13.65 -20.39 3.23
C GLN A 250 -13.43 -19.32 4.28
N ILE A 251 -13.03 -18.12 3.86
CA ILE A 251 -12.83 -16.96 4.73
C ILE A 251 -14.16 -16.58 5.40
N GLN A 252 -15.22 -16.41 4.63
CA GLN A 252 -16.54 -16.06 5.15
C GLN A 252 -17.08 -17.11 6.13
N LYS A 253 -16.84 -18.40 5.87
CA LYS A 253 -17.17 -19.46 6.81
C LYS A 253 -16.38 -19.34 8.12
N LYS A 254 -15.09 -18.98 8.05
CA LYS A 254 -14.23 -18.80 9.23
C LYS A 254 -14.63 -17.60 10.07
N ILE A 255 -14.98 -16.47 9.44
CA ILE A 255 -15.40 -15.24 10.13
C ILE A 255 -16.89 -15.25 10.52
N CYS A 256 -17.70 -16.17 9.99
CA CYS A 256 -19.16 -16.28 10.19
C CYS A 256 -19.97 -15.07 9.67
N TYR A 257 -19.43 -14.30 8.73
CA TYR A 257 -20.08 -13.14 8.10
C TYR A 257 -19.99 -13.20 6.56
N ALA A 258 -21.01 -12.69 5.90
CA ALA A 258 -20.95 -12.33 4.49
C ALA A 258 -20.24 -10.99 4.36
N ASP A 259 -18.92 -11.05 4.13
CA ASP A 259 -18.07 -9.87 3.93
C ASP A 259 -17.66 -9.78 2.47
N ASN A 260 -18.18 -8.78 1.77
CA ASN A 260 -17.92 -8.54 0.35
C ASN A 260 -16.72 -7.61 0.11
N LEU A 261 -16.09 -7.15 1.18
CA LEU A 261 -14.99 -6.18 1.18
C LEU A 261 -13.67 -6.78 1.72
N VAL A 262 -13.59 -8.11 1.91
CA VAL A 262 -12.36 -8.77 2.36
C VAL A 262 -11.19 -8.35 1.49
N VAL A 263 -10.08 -8.00 2.12
CA VAL A 263 -8.82 -7.70 1.43
C VAL A 263 -7.75 -8.68 1.89
N GLN A 264 -7.10 -9.33 0.92
CA GLN A 264 -5.93 -10.15 1.16
C GLN A 264 -4.66 -9.33 0.99
N ALA A 265 -3.72 -9.50 1.91
CA ALA A 265 -2.42 -8.86 1.86
C ALA A 265 -1.34 -9.76 2.46
N GLU A 266 -0.09 -9.49 2.13
CA GLU A 266 1.04 -10.12 2.83
C GLU A 266 1.17 -9.58 4.25
N ILE A 267 1.79 -10.38 5.13
CA ILE A 267 2.03 -9.98 6.52
C ILE A 267 3.08 -8.86 6.62
N PHE A 268 4.08 -8.86 5.73
CA PHE A 268 5.09 -7.81 5.68
C PHE A 268 4.44 -6.45 5.38
N HIS A 269 4.92 -5.43 6.04
CA HIS A 269 4.59 -4.04 5.76
C HIS A 269 5.78 -3.15 6.07
N LEU A 270 5.92 -2.09 5.32
CA LEU A 270 6.89 -1.03 5.58
C LEU A 270 6.31 0.31 5.15
N TRP A 271 6.32 1.28 6.03
CA TRP A 271 6.01 2.67 5.71
C TRP A 271 7.16 3.56 6.15
N VAL A 272 7.90 4.12 5.22
CA VAL A 272 8.93 5.12 5.50
C VAL A 272 8.30 6.48 5.25
N ILE A 273 8.34 7.36 6.24
CA ILE A 273 7.74 8.69 6.18
C ILE A 273 8.87 9.72 6.40
N GLU A 274 9.22 10.42 5.34
CA GLU A 274 10.11 11.57 5.40
C GLU A 274 9.33 12.77 5.91
N ALA A 275 9.72 13.30 7.06
CA ALA A 275 9.07 14.47 7.62
C ALA A 275 9.30 15.71 6.76
N ALA A 276 8.25 16.54 6.62
CA ALA A 276 8.40 17.85 6.01
C ALA A 276 9.46 18.69 6.76
N GLU A 277 10.15 19.60 6.08
CA GLU A 277 11.27 20.39 6.64
C GLU A 277 10.94 21.10 7.96
N ASN A 278 9.70 21.58 8.09
CA ASN A 278 9.21 22.32 9.24
C ASN A 278 8.47 21.45 10.26
N LEU A 279 8.53 20.12 10.15
CA LEU A 279 7.95 19.14 11.05
C LEU A 279 9.06 18.28 11.68
N SER A 280 9.17 18.30 13.01
CA SER A 280 10.15 17.43 13.67
C SER A 280 9.71 15.96 13.64
N LEU A 281 10.68 15.04 13.53
CA LEU A 281 10.42 13.60 13.61
C LEU A 281 9.73 13.20 14.91
N ARG A 282 10.08 13.86 16.01
CA ARG A 282 9.46 13.62 17.31
C ARG A 282 7.98 13.99 17.29
N GLN A 283 7.63 15.19 16.81
CA GLN A 283 6.25 15.63 16.72
C GLN A 283 5.43 14.70 15.83
N LEU A 284 5.97 14.32 14.66
CA LEU A 284 5.29 13.39 13.76
C LEU A 284 5.03 12.04 14.42
N ALA A 285 6.01 11.47 15.13
CA ALA A 285 5.88 10.20 15.84
C ALA A 285 4.96 10.28 17.07
N GLU A 286 4.81 11.45 17.69
CA GLU A 286 3.86 11.68 18.79
C GLU A 286 2.43 11.82 18.25
N GLU A 287 2.23 12.53 17.15
CA GLU A 287 0.90 12.73 16.56
C GLU A 287 0.39 11.48 15.79
N PHE A 288 1.30 10.71 15.16
CA PHE A 288 1.00 9.47 14.43
C PHE A 288 1.80 8.29 15.00
N PRO A 289 1.39 7.70 16.13
CA PRO A 289 2.23 6.79 16.94
C PRO A 289 2.29 5.36 16.41
N ALA A 290 2.39 5.16 15.08
CA ALA A 290 2.40 3.85 14.45
C ALA A 290 3.62 2.99 14.86
N ASN A 291 4.79 3.61 15.05
CA ASN A 291 5.98 2.93 15.56
C ASN A 291 5.80 2.45 17.00
N LYS A 292 5.07 3.20 17.85
CA LYS A 292 4.74 2.79 19.23
C LYS A 292 3.74 1.62 19.27
N ALA A 293 2.94 1.46 18.22
CA ALA A 293 2.07 0.29 18.05
C ALA A 293 2.83 -0.99 17.63
N GLY A 294 4.16 -0.93 17.52
CA GLY A 294 5.00 -2.06 17.10
C GLY A 294 4.94 -2.36 15.61
N LEU A 295 4.53 -1.38 14.81
CA LEU A 295 4.44 -1.49 13.36
C LEU A 295 5.75 -1.05 12.69
N ASN A 296 6.03 -1.62 11.51
CA ASN A 296 7.21 -1.27 10.74
C ASN A 296 6.98 0.07 9.98
N VAL A 297 6.85 1.14 10.76
CA VAL A 297 6.70 2.52 10.30
C VAL A 297 7.89 3.32 10.79
N LEU A 298 8.63 3.91 9.85
CA LEU A 298 9.87 4.64 10.10
C LEU A 298 9.65 6.13 9.81
N PHE A 299 9.96 6.97 10.77
CA PHE A 299 9.99 8.43 10.59
C PHE A 299 11.44 8.85 10.36
N VAL A 300 11.71 9.44 9.20
CA VAL A 300 13.07 9.69 8.73
C VAL A 300 13.25 11.14 8.22
N LYS A 301 14.51 11.57 8.09
CA LYS A 301 14.84 12.86 7.48
C LYS A 301 14.90 12.78 5.95
N SER A 302 15.14 11.59 5.40
CA SER A 302 15.14 11.34 3.97
C SER A 302 14.69 9.91 3.68
N GLU A 303 13.76 9.73 2.73
CA GLU A 303 13.33 8.41 2.27
C GLU A 303 14.29 7.79 1.23
N ALA A 304 15.11 8.61 0.58
CA ALA A 304 15.94 8.19 -0.55
C ALA A 304 16.82 6.95 -0.26
N PRO A 305 17.51 6.83 0.89
CA PRO A 305 18.28 5.61 1.19
C PRO A 305 17.41 4.35 1.32
N TYR A 306 16.17 4.49 1.78
CA TYR A 306 15.23 3.39 1.94
C TYR A 306 14.61 2.99 0.60
N HIS A 307 14.37 3.96 -0.29
CA HIS A 307 13.97 3.70 -1.66
C HIS A 307 15.06 2.93 -2.39
N GLU A 308 16.32 3.39 -2.31
CA GLU A 308 17.47 2.71 -2.89
C GLU A 308 17.60 1.28 -2.34
N ARG A 309 17.49 1.08 -1.02
CA ARG A 309 17.49 -0.24 -0.37
C ARG A 309 16.41 -1.16 -0.94
N LYS A 310 15.18 -0.66 -1.10
CA LYS A 310 14.07 -1.44 -1.66
C LYS A 310 14.35 -1.84 -3.11
N VAL A 311 14.77 -0.90 -3.95
CA VAL A 311 15.09 -1.15 -5.35
C VAL A 311 16.23 -2.17 -5.46
N THR A 312 17.28 -2.01 -4.67
CA THR A 312 18.49 -2.84 -4.73
C THR A 312 18.27 -4.23 -4.12
N LEU A 313 17.70 -4.34 -2.92
CA LEU A 313 17.63 -5.63 -2.19
C LEU A 313 16.34 -6.43 -2.41
N LEU A 314 15.28 -5.81 -2.95
CA LEU A 314 14.05 -6.53 -3.29
C LEU A 314 13.89 -6.66 -4.80
N ASN A 315 13.91 -5.54 -5.52
CA ASN A 315 13.63 -5.55 -6.95
C ASN A 315 14.79 -6.09 -7.79
N GLY A 316 16.03 -5.81 -7.39
CA GLY A 316 17.24 -6.31 -8.05
C GLY A 316 17.30 -7.84 -8.06
N PRO A 317 17.32 -8.52 -6.89
CA PRO A 317 17.32 -9.97 -6.83
C PRO A 317 16.16 -10.62 -7.62
N HIS A 318 14.97 -10.06 -7.60
CA HIS A 318 13.85 -10.53 -8.44
C HIS A 318 14.18 -10.48 -9.93
N THR A 319 14.82 -9.39 -10.39
CA THR A 319 15.13 -9.16 -11.79
C THR A 319 16.12 -10.18 -12.33
N VAL A 320 17.15 -10.53 -11.55
CA VAL A 320 18.17 -11.49 -11.99
C VAL A 320 17.83 -12.95 -11.65
N LEU A 321 17.08 -13.21 -10.58
CA LEU A 321 16.60 -14.54 -10.21
C LEU A 321 15.68 -15.10 -11.28
N SER A 322 14.74 -14.30 -11.78
CA SER A 322 13.65 -14.77 -12.63
C SER A 322 14.12 -15.42 -13.95
N PRO A 323 15.02 -14.82 -14.75
CA PRO A 323 15.51 -15.47 -15.96
C PRO A 323 16.40 -16.69 -15.67
N VAL A 324 17.16 -16.68 -14.58
CA VAL A 324 17.98 -17.84 -14.19
C VAL A 324 17.06 -19.00 -13.79
N ALA A 325 16.01 -18.75 -13.01
CA ALA A 325 15.03 -19.75 -12.63
C ALA A 325 14.30 -20.32 -13.84
N TYR A 326 13.78 -19.44 -14.71
CA TYR A 326 13.05 -19.84 -15.92
C TYR A 326 13.89 -20.74 -16.84
N LEU A 327 15.13 -20.34 -17.15
CA LEU A 327 16.04 -21.11 -17.98
C LEU A 327 16.46 -22.45 -17.34
N SER A 328 16.29 -22.57 -16.02
CA SER A 328 16.53 -23.81 -15.25
C SER A 328 15.25 -24.66 -15.07
N GLY A 329 14.12 -24.28 -15.69
CA GLY A 329 12.84 -24.99 -15.60
C GLY A 329 12.04 -24.74 -14.34
N VAL A 330 12.38 -23.69 -13.56
CA VAL A 330 11.67 -23.32 -12.33
C VAL A 330 10.83 -22.07 -12.58
N ASN A 331 9.51 -22.18 -12.36
CA ASN A 331 8.55 -21.16 -12.81
C ASN A 331 8.00 -20.26 -11.68
N ILE A 332 8.25 -20.58 -10.42
CA ILE A 332 7.73 -19.87 -9.24
C ILE A 332 8.89 -19.38 -8.38
N VAL A 333 8.80 -18.12 -7.93
CA VAL A 333 9.84 -17.48 -7.10
C VAL A 333 10.15 -18.29 -5.84
N ARG A 334 9.13 -18.74 -5.11
CA ARG A 334 9.30 -19.56 -3.92
C ARG A 334 10.12 -20.82 -4.20
N ASP A 335 9.78 -21.53 -5.27
CA ASP A 335 10.45 -22.76 -5.63
C ASP A 335 11.90 -22.52 -6.06
N ALA A 336 12.16 -21.39 -6.74
CA ALA A 336 13.50 -20.94 -7.08
C ALA A 336 14.35 -20.62 -5.84
N CYS A 337 13.77 -19.93 -4.85
CA CYS A 337 14.46 -19.63 -3.59
C CYS A 337 14.77 -20.87 -2.75
N ASN A 338 13.93 -21.89 -2.84
CA ASN A 338 14.12 -23.19 -2.16
C ASN A 338 14.95 -24.21 -2.98
N HIS A 339 15.25 -23.91 -4.25
CA HIS A 339 16.09 -24.76 -5.07
C HIS A 339 17.56 -24.75 -4.57
N PRO A 340 18.24 -25.89 -4.43
CA PRO A 340 19.54 -25.99 -3.78
C PRO A 340 20.66 -25.17 -4.44
N VAL A 341 20.56 -24.91 -5.74
CA VAL A 341 21.53 -24.09 -6.50
C VAL A 341 21.04 -22.67 -6.65
N ILE A 342 19.79 -22.47 -7.13
CA ILE A 342 19.24 -21.12 -7.41
C ILE A 342 19.07 -20.33 -6.10
N GLY A 343 18.66 -20.99 -5.01
CA GLY A 343 18.56 -20.34 -3.70
C GLY A 343 19.90 -19.83 -3.18
N LYS A 344 21.00 -20.54 -3.44
CA LYS A 344 22.37 -20.05 -3.13
C LYS A 344 22.76 -18.87 -4.02
N TYR A 345 22.39 -18.92 -5.29
CA TYR A 345 22.62 -17.84 -6.23
C TYR A 345 21.95 -16.54 -5.80
N VAL A 346 20.65 -16.56 -5.50
CA VAL A 346 19.93 -15.35 -5.10
C VAL A 346 20.46 -14.78 -3.79
N ARG A 347 20.83 -15.62 -2.81
CA ARG A 347 21.45 -15.18 -1.56
C ARG A 347 22.80 -14.50 -1.82
N LYS A 348 23.64 -15.10 -2.69
CA LYS A 348 24.92 -14.50 -3.07
C LYS A 348 24.73 -13.13 -3.70
N VAL A 349 23.85 -13.00 -4.68
CA VAL A 349 23.53 -11.71 -5.31
C VAL A 349 23.08 -10.68 -4.29
N GLN A 350 22.17 -11.07 -3.40
CA GLN A 350 21.58 -10.15 -2.44
C GLN A 350 22.56 -9.72 -1.34
N PHE A 351 23.25 -10.66 -0.70
CA PHE A 351 24.09 -10.40 0.49
C PHE A 351 25.54 -10.05 0.15
N ASP A 352 26.14 -10.74 -0.83
CA ASP A 352 27.57 -10.60 -1.11
C ASP A 352 27.84 -9.54 -2.20
N GLU A 353 26.85 -9.25 -3.06
CA GLU A 353 27.03 -8.31 -4.16
C GLU A 353 26.21 -7.02 -3.92
N LEU A 354 24.88 -7.04 -4.01
CA LEU A 354 24.04 -5.84 -3.94
C LEU A 354 24.08 -5.14 -2.58
N MET A 355 24.04 -5.88 -1.47
CA MET A 355 24.10 -5.29 -0.12
C MET A 355 25.36 -4.48 0.10
N GLN A 356 26.48 -4.87 -0.53
CA GLN A 356 27.78 -4.20 -0.41
C GLN A 356 27.81 -2.83 -1.10
N THR A 357 26.78 -2.48 -1.86
CA THR A 357 26.71 -1.23 -2.63
C THR A 357 25.90 -0.13 -1.94
N LEU A 358 25.21 -0.45 -0.85
CA LEU A 358 24.35 0.47 -0.10
C LEU A 358 25.09 1.15 1.06
N ASN A 359 24.55 2.30 1.50
CA ASN A 359 25.16 3.15 2.52
C ASN A 359 24.34 3.22 3.83
N LEU A 360 23.36 2.31 4.03
CA LEU A 360 22.63 2.17 5.29
C LEU A 360 23.41 1.28 6.29
N PRO A 361 23.09 1.33 7.59
CA PRO A 361 23.68 0.44 8.59
C PRO A 361 23.51 -1.04 8.19
N MET A 362 24.60 -1.80 8.31
CA MET A 362 24.66 -3.20 7.85
C MET A 362 23.57 -4.09 8.51
N ASP A 363 23.26 -3.83 9.78
CA ASP A 363 22.24 -4.61 10.50
C ASP A 363 20.83 -4.34 9.94
N GLU A 364 20.52 -3.11 9.56
CA GLU A 364 19.28 -2.76 8.89
C GLU A 364 19.18 -3.40 7.50
N LEU A 365 20.29 -3.42 6.75
CA LEU A 365 20.37 -4.04 5.43
C LEU A 365 20.16 -5.56 5.52
N LYS A 366 20.84 -6.22 6.47
CA LYS A 366 20.71 -7.66 6.71
C LYS A 366 19.29 -8.04 7.11
N LYS A 367 18.70 -7.25 8.03
CA LYS A 367 17.31 -7.49 8.43
C LYS A 367 16.36 -7.36 7.25
N PHE A 368 16.46 -6.28 6.47
CA PHE A 368 15.60 -6.08 5.31
C PHE A 368 15.80 -7.18 4.24
N ALA A 369 17.03 -7.60 3.97
CA ALA A 369 17.32 -8.69 3.04
C ALA A 369 16.73 -10.03 3.51
N ALA A 370 16.77 -10.32 4.81
CA ALA A 370 16.13 -11.51 5.39
C ALA A 370 14.59 -11.45 5.25
N ASP A 371 13.99 -10.30 5.56
CA ASP A 371 12.56 -10.08 5.37
C ASP A 371 12.14 -10.29 3.90
N VAL A 372 12.96 -9.85 2.94
CA VAL A 372 12.74 -10.06 1.50
C VAL A 372 12.77 -11.53 1.14
N LEU A 373 13.72 -12.32 1.67
CA LEU A 373 13.75 -13.76 1.41
C LEU A 373 12.54 -14.49 1.99
N GLU A 374 12.04 -14.10 3.17
CA GLU A 374 10.79 -14.64 3.72
C GLU A 374 9.59 -14.31 2.82
N ARG A 375 9.56 -13.11 2.21
CA ARG A 375 8.53 -12.71 1.24
C ARG A 375 8.61 -13.54 -0.05
N PHE A 376 9.81 -13.85 -0.53
CA PHE A 376 10.02 -14.72 -1.69
C PHE A 376 9.58 -16.17 -1.41
N ASP A 377 9.75 -16.63 -0.18
CA ASP A 377 9.32 -17.97 0.29
C ASP A 377 7.86 -18.00 0.80
N ASN A 378 7.02 -17.04 0.45
CA ASN A 378 5.64 -16.97 0.89
C ASN A 378 4.83 -18.18 0.38
N PRO A 379 4.32 -19.06 1.28
CA PRO A 379 3.61 -20.29 0.89
C PRO A 379 2.22 -20.02 0.27
N TYR A 380 1.69 -18.83 0.43
CA TYR A 380 0.36 -18.46 -0.04
C TYR A 380 0.37 -17.75 -1.41
N VAL A 381 1.55 -17.51 -2.00
CA VAL A 381 1.69 -16.79 -3.27
C VAL A 381 2.46 -17.64 -4.27
N GLU A 382 1.85 -17.89 -5.42
CA GLU A 382 2.51 -18.48 -6.59
C GLU A 382 2.97 -17.37 -7.54
N HIS A 383 4.05 -16.70 -7.17
CA HIS A 383 4.58 -15.59 -7.97
C HIS A 383 5.36 -16.15 -9.17
N GLN A 384 4.75 -16.04 -10.34
CA GLN A 384 5.33 -16.53 -11.60
C GLN A 384 6.53 -15.70 -12.00
N VAL A 385 7.66 -16.33 -12.27
CA VAL A 385 8.88 -15.65 -12.72
C VAL A 385 8.68 -14.93 -14.05
N THR A 386 7.83 -15.45 -14.93
CA THR A 386 7.49 -14.85 -16.22
C THR A 386 6.82 -13.48 -16.09
N SER A 387 6.02 -13.25 -15.05
CA SER A 387 5.42 -11.95 -14.78
C SER A 387 6.45 -10.90 -14.37
N ILE A 388 7.52 -11.34 -13.71
CA ILE A 388 8.65 -10.48 -13.32
C ILE A 388 9.53 -10.15 -14.53
N MET A 389 9.66 -11.10 -15.45
CA MET A 389 10.56 -10.98 -16.61
C MET A 389 10.07 -9.99 -17.69
N LEU A 390 8.84 -9.49 -17.61
CA LEU A 390 8.38 -8.43 -18.49
C LEU A 390 9.28 -7.19 -18.35
N ASN A 391 9.79 -6.68 -19.47
CA ASN A 391 10.69 -5.52 -19.54
C ASN A 391 11.97 -5.70 -18.70
N SER A 392 12.64 -6.85 -18.77
CA SER A 392 13.82 -7.16 -17.96
C SER A 392 15.01 -6.21 -18.20
N PHE A 393 15.26 -5.74 -19.44
CA PHE A 393 16.37 -4.82 -19.71
C PHE A 393 16.21 -3.46 -19.01
N PRO A 394 15.10 -2.72 -19.15
CA PRO A 394 14.87 -1.51 -18.38
C PRO A 394 14.92 -1.74 -16.86
N LYS A 395 14.40 -2.87 -16.38
CA LYS A 395 14.46 -3.24 -14.96
C LYS A 395 15.90 -3.45 -14.52
N TYR A 396 16.70 -4.21 -15.27
CA TYR A 396 18.12 -4.40 -14.95
C TYR A 396 18.89 -3.07 -14.94
N GLN A 397 18.64 -2.22 -15.93
CA GLN A 397 19.26 -0.91 -16.05
C GLN A 397 19.01 -0.03 -14.81
N THR A 398 17.81 -0.08 -14.25
CA THR A 398 17.43 0.79 -13.13
C THR A 398 17.65 0.17 -11.75
N ARG A 399 17.69 -1.18 -11.66
CA ARG A 399 17.71 -1.91 -10.37
C ARG A 399 19.04 -2.54 -10.04
N ASP A 400 19.74 -3.07 -11.05
CA ASP A 400 20.94 -3.89 -10.88
C ASP A 400 22.21 -3.22 -11.42
N LEU A 401 22.13 -2.53 -12.54
CA LEU A 401 23.28 -1.87 -13.16
C LEU A 401 23.95 -0.81 -12.26
N PRO A 402 23.21 0.02 -11.50
CA PRO A 402 23.85 0.92 -10.54
C PRO A 402 24.64 0.17 -9.47
N GLY A 403 24.07 -0.90 -8.92
CA GLY A 403 24.76 -1.77 -7.96
C GLY A 403 25.99 -2.45 -8.56
N LEU A 404 25.91 -2.97 -9.79
CA LEU A 404 27.04 -3.55 -10.49
C LEU A 404 28.22 -2.55 -10.62
N LYS A 405 27.92 -1.31 -11.03
CA LYS A 405 28.94 -0.25 -11.17
C LYS A 405 29.57 0.10 -9.82
N THR A 406 28.74 0.31 -8.80
CA THR A 406 29.23 0.61 -7.44
C THR A 406 30.04 -0.53 -6.85
N TYR A 407 29.66 -1.79 -7.10
CA TYR A 407 30.43 -2.95 -6.67
C TYR A 407 31.80 -2.99 -7.34
N LEU A 408 31.85 -2.80 -8.68
CA LEU A 408 33.11 -2.73 -9.43
C LEU A 408 34.01 -1.62 -8.90
N GLU A 409 33.47 -0.43 -8.63
CA GLU A 409 34.25 0.70 -8.06
C GLU A 409 34.79 0.37 -6.67
N ARG A 410 33.99 -0.28 -5.81
CA ARG A 410 34.37 -0.58 -4.42
C ARG A 410 35.32 -1.79 -4.29
N LYS A 411 35.18 -2.79 -5.15
CA LYS A 411 35.88 -4.09 -5.03
C LYS A 411 36.95 -4.32 -6.10
N GLY A 412 36.94 -3.56 -7.20
CA GLY A 412 37.86 -3.73 -8.31
C GLY A 412 37.61 -4.97 -9.17
N GLU A 413 36.48 -5.67 -8.97
CA GLU A 413 36.10 -6.85 -9.75
C GLU A 413 34.62 -6.84 -10.08
N LEU A 414 34.22 -7.59 -11.11
CA LEU A 414 32.78 -7.69 -11.50
C LEU A 414 32.02 -8.61 -10.55
N PRO A 415 30.80 -8.23 -10.12
CA PRO A 415 29.90 -9.08 -9.34
C PRO A 415 29.37 -10.21 -10.23
N LYS A 416 29.87 -11.42 -10.04
CA LYS A 416 29.63 -12.58 -10.91
C LYS A 416 28.15 -12.98 -10.98
N GLY A 417 27.42 -12.81 -9.88
CA GLY A 417 26.00 -13.13 -9.82
C GLY A 417 25.15 -12.17 -10.64
N LEU A 418 25.41 -10.85 -10.55
CA LEU A 418 24.74 -9.85 -11.37
C LEU A 418 25.07 -10.02 -12.87
N VAL A 419 26.32 -10.33 -13.20
CA VAL A 419 26.74 -10.62 -14.58
C VAL A 419 26.03 -11.87 -15.12
N LEU A 420 25.92 -12.95 -14.32
CA LEU A 420 25.16 -14.14 -14.70
C LEU A 420 23.67 -13.81 -14.93
N GLY A 421 23.06 -12.98 -14.08
CA GLY A 421 21.69 -12.51 -14.27
C GLY A 421 21.48 -11.78 -15.58
N LEU A 422 22.42 -10.88 -15.95
CA LEU A 422 22.38 -10.20 -17.24
C LEU A 422 22.53 -11.19 -18.42
N ALA A 423 23.45 -12.13 -18.33
CA ALA A 423 23.60 -13.17 -19.35
C ALA A 423 22.33 -14.02 -19.50
N ALA A 424 21.65 -14.32 -18.41
CA ALA A 424 20.37 -15.04 -18.44
C ALA A 424 19.24 -14.19 -19.08
N ILE A 425 19.19 -12.89 -18.82
CA ILE A 425 18.27 -11.96 -19.50
C ILE A 425 18.51 -11.98 -21.02
N ILE A 426 19.77 -11.82 -21.45
CA ILE A 426 20.16 -11.85 -22.86
C ILE A 426 19.78 -13.18 -23.50
N THR A 427 20.02 -14.29 -22.80
CA THR A 427 19.67 -15.63 -23.29
C THR A 427 18.17 -15.82 -23.46
N TYR A 428 17.39 -15.34 -22.51
CA TYR A 428 15.91 -15.38 -22.58
C TYR A 428 15.40 -14.59 -23.79
N TYR A 429 15.84 -13.35 -23.95
CA TYR A 429 15.41 -12.47 -25.06
C TYR A 429 16.06 -12.79 -26.41
N LYS A 430 16.83 -13.89 -26.51
CA LYS A 430 17.29 -14.40 -27.80
C LYS A 430 16.14 -14.78 -28.72
N GLY A 431 14.96 -14.91 -28.19
CA GLY A 431 13.73 -15.23 -28.88
C GLY A 431 13.36 -16.70 -28.83
N GLY A 432 12.18 -17.00 -29.27
CA GLY A 432 11.62 -18.34 -29.26
C GLY A 432 10.21 -18.37 -28.67
N VAL A 433 9.75 -19.57 -28.36
CA VAL A 433 8.43 -19.81 -27.79
C VAL A 433 8.60 -20.30 -26.36
N ARG A 434 7.89 -19.70 -25.42
CA ARG A 434 7.86 -20.12 -24.01
C ARG A 434 7.10 -21.45 -23.85
N ALA A 435 7.29 -22.10 -22.70
CA ALA A 435 6.58 -23.34 -22.37
C ALA A 435 5.04 -23.20 -22.38
N ASP A 436 4.52 -21.99 -22.15
CA ASP A 436 3.09 -21.65 -22.22
C ASP A 436 2.60 -21.30 -23.63
N GLY A 437 3.47 -21.42 -24.67
CA GLY A 437 3.15 -21.14 -26.07
C GLY A 437 3.21 -19.66 -26.48
N ALA A 438 3.53 -18.75 -25.57
CA ALA A 438 3.70 -17.33 -25.89
C ALA A 438 5.09 -17.07 -26.52
N GLU A 439 5.14 -16.16 -27.49
CA GLU A 439 6.41 -15.69 -28.05
C GLU A 439 7.17 -14.82 -27.04
N ILE A 440 8.51 -14.88 -27.15
CA ILE A 440 9.44 -14.08 -26.33
C ILE A 440 9.84 -12.83 -27.10
#